data_c37feb274e61f4229832d97134caa41d
#
_entry.id   c37feb274e61f4229832d97134caa41d
#
_cell.length_a   1.000
_cell.length_b   1.000
_cell.length_c   1.000
_cell.angle_alpha   90.00
_cell.angle_beta   90.00
_cell.angle_gamma   90.00
#
_symmetry.space_group_name_H-M   'P 1'
#
loop_
_entity.id
_entity.type
_entity.pdbx_description
1 polymer ?
#
loop_
_entity_poly.entity_id
_entity_poly.type
_entity_poly.pdbx_seq_one_letter_code
_entity_poly.pdbx_strand_id
1 'polypeptide(L)'
;IKTDCDLSAYLPDLPAMESIAISAQQTGALRDFYQKYGFKGLAHALGAAPVAAAKPAAPLGKKKDDGGTADMFAEPAGEFADEEFADEPATDGNTPAQPAVTYETILTWEAFEAWLARIQAAELVAIDTETTSLDEMRAEIVGLSLSVEPQSAAYIALAHVGPDAPAQLPLEQVLARLKPWLQDASRAKLGQNVKYDRHIFANYGIEVRGYAHDTMLQSYVLEVHQPHSLTSLAARHTGRSGISYEDLCGKGAHQIPFAQVPLDQAAAYACEDADQ
;
A
#
# COMPACT_ATOMS: atom_id res chain seq x y z
N ILE A 1 -13.39 4.95 23.03
CA ILE A 1 -12.42 4.22 23.89
C ILE A 1 -13.02 4.19 25.28
N LYS A 2 -13.15 3.00 25.88
CA LYS A 2 -13.61 2.82 27.24
C LYS A 2 -12.42 3.05 28.17
N THR A 3 -12.53 4.05 29.07
CA THR A 3 -11.43 4.46 29.96
C THR A 3 -11.65 4.07 31.42
N ASP A 4 -12.76 3.41 31.72
CA ASP A 4 -13.21 3.02 33.04
C ASP A 4 -13.25 1.48 33.20
N CYS A 5 -12.34 0.77 32.54
CA CYS A 5 -12.26 -0.67 32.66
C CYS A 5 -11.59 -1.05 33.98
N ASP A 6 -12.27 -1.84 34.80
CA ASP A 6 -11.65 -2.49 35.97
C ASP A 6 -10.78 -3.66 35.47
N LEU A 7 -9.48 -3.52 35.60
CA LEU A 7 -8.48 -4.51 35.23
C LEU A 7 -7.98 -5.35 36.42
N SER A 8 -8.46 -5.10 37.62
CA SER A 8 -7.96 -5.74 38.84
C SER A 8 -8.03 -7.27 38.83
N ALA A 9 -9.03 -7.82 38.09
CA ALA A 9 -9.19 -9.27 37.93
C ALA A 9 -8.13 -9.92 37.03
N TYR A 10 -7.51 -9.11 36.13
CA TYR A 10 -6.54 -9.58 35.12
C TYR A 10 -5.11 -9.17 35.45
N LEU A 11 -4.95 -8.06 36.16
CA LEU A 11 -3.67 -7.45 36.54
C LEU A 11 -3.73 -7.06 38.03
N PRO A 12 -3.70 -8.04 38.96
CA PRO A 12 -3.85 -7.76 40.38
C PRO A 12 -2.75 -6.84 40.96
N ASP A 13 -1.58 -6.83 40.32
CA ASP A 13 -0.42 -6.03 40.72
C ASP A 13 -0.24 -4.78 39.83
N LEU A 14 -1.34 -4.22 39.32
CA LEU A 14 -1.23 -3.01 38.50
C LEU A 14 -0.61 -1.88 39.34
N PRO A 15 0.54 -1.31 38.92
CA PRO A 15 1.17 -0.24 39.69
C PRO A 15 0.26 0.99 39.74
N ALA A 16 0.27 1.70 40.85
CA ALA A 16 -0.48 2.95 40.97
C ALA A 16 -0.04 3.93 39.87
N MET A 17 -0.98 4.70 39.32
CA MET A 17 -0.71 5.65 38.23
C MET A 17 0.44 6.61 38.58
N GLU A 18 0.56 7.00 39.82
CA GLU A 18 1.62 7.86 40.35
C GLU A 18 3.00 7.22 40.25
N SER A 19 3.07 5.87 40.27
CA SER A 19 4.31 5.12 40.14
C SER A 19 4.77 4.92 38.69
N ILE A 20 3.91 5.23 37.73
CA ILE A 20 4.22 5.15 36.27
C ILE A 20 4.80 6.47 35.77
N ALA A 21 5.19 7.38 36.65
CA ALA A 21 5.84 8.64 36.26
C ALA A 21 7.14 8.37 35.47
N ILE A 22 7.33 9.11 34.37
CA ILE A 22 8.55 9.02 33.57
C ILE A 22 9.74 9.40 34.45
N SER A 23 10.61 8.45 34.74
CA SER A 23 11.86 8.70 35.46
C SER A 23 12.86 9.46 34.59
N ALA A 24 13.90 10.05 35.22
CA ALA A 24 14.94 10.73 34.48
C ALA A 24 15.58 9.78 33.44
N GLN A 25 15.72 10.26 32.22
CA GLN A 25 16.22 9.48 31.11
C GLN A 25 17.68 9.02 31.36
N GLN A 26 17.92 7.72 31.36
CA GLN A 26 19.27 7.16 31.47
C GLN A 26 19.95 7.19 30.10
N THR A 27 20.44 8.35 29.70
CA THR A 27 20.99 8.64 28.36
C THR A 27 22.10 7.66 27.96
N GLY A 28 22.94 7.22 28.90
CA GLY A 28 24.00 6.24 28.61
C GLY A 28 23.43 4.88 28.19
N ALA A 29 22.59 4.30 29.02
CA ALA A 29 21.97 2.99 28.77
C ALA A 29 21.10 3.02 27.50
N LEU A 30 20.41 4.13 27.25
CA LEU A 30 19.58 4.30 26.06
C LEU A 30 20.43 4.41 24.79
N ARG A 31 21.58 5.09 24.86
CA ARG A 31 22.53 5.15 23.75
C ARG A 31 23.10 3.77 23.42
N ASP A 32 23.50 3.00 24.44
CA ASP A 32 24.01 1.65 24.25
C ASP A 32 22.95 0.73 23.62
N PHE A 33 21.71 0.90 24.04
CA PHE A 33 20.56 0.20 23.46
C PHE A 33 20.40 0.57 21.98
N TYR A 34 20.37 1.84 21.65
CA TYR A 34 20.21 2.30 20.27
C TYR A 34 21.37 1.85 19.36
N GLN A 35 22.58 1.87 19.84
CA GLN A 35 23.74 1.37 19.10
C GLN A 35 23.66 -0.13 18.87
N LYS A 36 23.30 -0.89 19.92
CA LYS A 36 23.17 -2.35 19.84
C LYS A 36 22.14 -2.79 18.82
N TYR A 37 21.03 -2.06 18.72
CA TYR A 37 19.90 -2.42 17.86
C TYR A 37 19.84 -1.59 16.57
N GLY A 38 20.87 -0.82 16.24
CA GLY A 38 21.02 -0.13 14.95
C GLY A 38 20.20 1.16 14.78
N PHE A 39 19.62 1.72 15.84
CA PHE A 39 18.86 2.97 15.79
C PHE A 39 19.78 4.20 15.70
N LYS A 40 20.50 4.33 14.59
CA LYS A 40 21.55 5.35 14.40
C LYS A 40 21.04 6.78 14.62
N GLY A 41 19.89 7.14 14.07
CA GLY A 41 19.28 8.48 14.23
C GLY A 41 18.96 8.81 15.69
N LEU A 42 18.38 7.87 16.43
CA LEU A 42 18.06 8.06 17.86
C LEU A 42 19.32 8.11 18.71
N ALA A 43 20.35 7.32 18.41
CA ALA A 43 21.63 7.38 19.09
C ALA A 43 22.32 8.74 18.89
N HIS A 44 22.25 9.30 17.69
CA HIS A 44 22.78 10.63 17.36
C HIS A 44 22.00 11.74 18.10
N ALA A 45 20.67 11.68 18.11
CA ALA A 45 19.81 12.66 18.79
C ALA A 45 20.08 12.76 20.31
N LEU A 46 20.47 11.65 20.96
CA LEU A 46 20.88 11.64 22.38
C LEU A 46 22.23 12.34 22.64
N GLY A 47 23.03 12.60 21.59
CA GLY A 47 24.31 13.30 21.68
C GLY A 47 24.23 14.79 21.34
N ALA A 48 23.13 15.24 20.76
CA ALA A 48 22.90 16.65 20.46
C ALA A 48 22.61 17.42 21.77
N ALA A 49 23.25 18.59 21.93
CA ALA A 49 22.95 19.46 23.07
C ALA A 49 21.46 19.84 23.08
N PRO A 50 20.81 19.96 24.26
CA PRO A 50 19.41 20.31 24.33
C PRO A 50 19.20 21.66 23.63
N VAL A 51 18.41 21.66 22.56
CA VAL A 51 17.92 22.89 21.95
C VAL A 51 17.06 23.58 23.01
N ALA A 52 17.44 24.77 23.39
CA ALA A 52 16.75 25.60 24.40
C ALA A 52 15.25 25.61 24.05
N ALA A 53 14.41 25.33 25.06
CA ALA A 53 12.98 25.27 24.93
C ALA A 53 12.45 26.47 24.13
N ALA A 54 11.84 26.19 22.97
CA ALA A 54 11.20 27.22 22.16
C ALA A 54 10.11 27.88 22.99
N LYS A 55 10.09 29.23 23.01
CA LYS A 55 9.02 30.01 23.60
C LYS A 55 7.67 29.54 23.05
N PRO A 56 6.60 29.53 23.90
CA PRO A 56 5.29 29.14 23.41
C PRO A 56 4.89 30.05 22.26
N ALA A 57 4.55 29.44 21.14
CA ALA A 57 4.08 30.13 19.94
C ALA A 57 2.76 30.85 20.27
N ALA A 58 2.63 32.10 19.81
CA ALA A 58 1.40 32.86 19.86
C ALA A 58 0.27 32.13 19.10
N PRO A 59 -1.01 32.32 19.46
CA PRO A 59 -2.11 31.58 18.84
C PRO A 59 -2.19 31.88 17.36
N LEU A 60 -2.08 30.83 16.55
CA LEU A 60 -2.25 30.89 15.10
C LEU A 60 -3.68 31.31 14.75
N GLY A 61 -3.77 32.39 13.99
CA GLY A 61 -5.02 32.83 13.37
C GLY A 61 -5.64 31.74 12.49
N LYS A 62 -6.95 31.66 12.50
CA LYS A 62 -7.77 30.73 11.71
C LYS A 62 -7.34 30.76 10.23
N LYS A 63 -6.70 29.70 9.76
CA LYS A 63 -6.58 29.39 8.34
C LYS A 63 -7.87 28.70 7.90
N LYS A 64 -8.36 29.14 6.75
CA LYS A 64 -9.50 28.53 6.06
C LYS A 64 -9.24 27.04 5.79
N ASP A 65 -10.27 26.22 6.02
CA ASP A 65 -10.36 24.84 5.57
C ASP A 65 -10.25 24.79 4.05
N ASP A 66 -9.09 24.40 3.57
CA ASP A 66 -8.94 23.78 2.25
C ASP A 66 -8.72 22.29 2.53
N GLY A 67 -9.71 21.49 2.12
CA GLY A 67 -9.76 20.04 2.37
C GLY A 67 -8.67 19.28 1.60
N GLY A 68 -7.48 19.29 2.18
CA GLY A 68 -6.39 18.38 1.82
C GLY A 68 -6.31 17.31 2.89
N THR A 69 -6.74 16.12 2.57
CA THR A 69 -6.51 14.93 3.40
C THR A 69 -5.01 14.69 3.49
N ALA A 70 -4.46 14.88 4.69
CA ALA A 70 -3.08 14.52 4.94
C ALA A 70 -2.93 13.01 4.75
N ASP A 71 -2.02 12.62 3.86
CA ASP A 71 -1.60 11.26 3.62
C ASP A 71 -1.06 10.64 4.93
N MET A 72 -1.82 9.74 5.53
CA MET A 72 -1.47 9.10 6.79
C MET A 72 -0.45 7.96 6.58
N PHE A 73 -0.06 7.69 5.33
CA PHE A 73 0.94 6.71 4.92
C PHE A 73 2.10 7.33 4.13
N ALA A 74 2.12 8.64 3.94
CA ALA A 74 3.33 9.30 3.52
C ALA A 74 4.34 9.13 4.65
N GLU A 75 5.41 8.40 4.38
CA GLU A 75 6.59 8.43 5.23
C GLU A 75 6.97 9.90 5.39
N PRO A 76 7.25 10.39 6.62
CA PRO A 76 7.75 11.75 6.77
C PRO A 76 9.00 11.84 5.91
N ALA A 77 9.00 12.77 4.95
CA ALA A 77 10.19 13.14 4.21
C ALA A 77 11.21 13.69 5.22
N GLY A 78 11.89 12.78 5.89
CA GLY A 78 13.13 13.05 6.58
C GLY A 78 14.14 13.30 5.49
N GLU A 79 14.73 14.49 5.47
CA GLU A 79 15.98 14.77 4.79
C GLU A 79 17.04 13.78 5.30
N PHE A 80 17.03 12.57 4.75
CA PHE A 80 18.23 11.75 4.74
C PHE A 80 18.99 12.23 3.51
N ALA A 81 20.04 13.03 3.75
CA ALA A 81 21.03 13.29 2.75
C ALA A 81 21.47 11.93 2.19
N ASP A 82 21.19 11.70 0.91
CA ASP A 82 21.77 10.62 0.14
C ASP A 82 23.29 10.78 0.22
N GLU A 83 23.93 9.97 1.05
CA GLU A 83 25.34 9.69 0.82
C GLU A 83 25.37 8.88 -0.48
N GLU A 84 25.73 9.56 -1.56
CA GLU A 84 26.13 8.97 -2.84
C GLU A 84 27.17 7.88 -2.58
N PHE A 85 26.73 6.64 -2.46
CA PHE A 85 27.57 5.54 -2.87
C PHE A 85 27.60 5.59 -4.40
N ALA A 86 28.64 6.18 -4.93
CA ALA A 86 28.98 6.10 -6.33
C ALA A 86 29.26 4.61 -6.66
N ASP A 87 28.25 3.89 -7.08
CA ASP A 87 28.40 2.66 -7.80
C ASP A 87 28.77 3.05 -9.23
N GLU A 88 30.02 2.78 -9.61
CA GLU A 88 30.44 2.88 -11.00
C GLU A 88 29.54 1.97 -11.87
N PRO A 89 29.02 2.45 -13.01
CA PRO A 89 28.22 1.62 -13.88
C PRO A 89 29.11 0.53 -14.48
N ALA A 90 28.96 -0.70 -14.02
CA ALA A 90 29.45 -1.85 -14.73
C ALA A 90 28.70 -1.95 -16.07
N THR A 91 29.33 -1.43 -17.11
CA THR A 91 28.90 -1.62 -18.50
C THR A 91 29.23 -3.03 -18.94
N ASP A 92 28.44 -4.03 -18.51
CA ASP A 92 28.36 -5.29 -19.19
C ASP A 92 27.03 -5.33 -19.95
N GLY A 93 27.16 -5.17 -21.27
CA GLY A 93 26.05 -5.13 -22.23
C GLY A 93 25.34 -6.48 -22.43
N ASN A 94 24.82 -7.04 -21.35
CA ASN A 94 23.93 -8.20 -21.41
C ASN A 94 22.85 -8.06 -20.34
N THR A 95 21.97 -7.05 -20.51
CA THR A 95 20.70 -7.04 -19.76
C THR A 95 19.92 -8.24 -20.28
N PRO A 96 19.57 -9.22 -19.43
CA PRO A 96 18.70 -10.31 -19.87
C PRO A 96 17.41 -9.66 -20.38
N ALA A 97 16.98 -10.07 -21.59
CA ALA A 97 15.71 -9.61 -22.13
C ALA A 97 14.62 -9.89 -21.05
N GLN A 98 13.96 -8.83 -20.59
CA GLN A 98 12.83 -9.01 -19.69
C GLN A 98 11.86 -9.97 -20.37
N PRO A 99 11.37 -10.99 -19.69
CA PRO A 99 10.41 -11.91 -20.26
C PRO A 99 9.19 -11.13 -20.73
N ALA A 100 8.66 -11.50 -21.91
CA ALA A 100 7.50 -10.84 -22.48
C ALA A 100 6.31 -11.00 -21.53
N VAL A 101 5.76 -9.90 -21.05
CA VAL A 101 4.54 -9.87 -20.23
C VAL A 101 3.30 -9.89 -21.13
N THR A 102 2.24 -10.53 -20.67
CA THR A 102 0.93 -10.56 -21.32
C THR A 102 -0.07 -9.86 -20.42
N TYR A 103 -0.31 -8.58 -20.68
CA TYR A 103 -1.26 -7.77 -19.96
C TYR A 103 -2.47 -7.48 -20.84
N GLU A 104 -3.66 -7.70 -20.31
CA GLU A 104 -4.92 -7.58 -21.05
C GLU A 104 -5.85 -6.56 -20.37
N THR A 105 -6.38 -5.60 -21.16
CA THR A 105 -7.43 -4.69 -20.69
C THR A 105 -8.79 -5.27 -21.02
N ILE A 106 -9.59 -5.58 -20.02
CA ILE A 106 -10.91 -6.20 -20.16
C ILE A 106 -11.97 -5.12 -20.30
N LEU A 107 -12.58 -5.05 -21.51
CA LEU A 107 -13.66 -4.12 -21.84
C LEU A 107 -14.91 -4.83 -22.35
N THR A 108 -14.86 -6.13 -22.58
CA THR A 108 -15.96 -6.92 -23.11
C THR A 108 -16.33 -8.07 -22.21
N TRP A 109 -17.60 -8.49 -22.26
CA TRP A 109 -18.06 -9.65 -21.50
C TRP A 109 -17.37 -10.94 -21.92
N GLU A 110 -17.01 -11.10 -23.17
CA GLU A 110 -16.28 -12.27 -23.65
C GLU A 110 -14.92 -12.41 -22.97
N ALA A 111 -14.12 -11.33 -22.97
CA ALA A 111 -12.83 -11.30 -22.27
C ALA A 111 -13.00 -11.51 -20.76
N PHE A 112 -14.01 -10.88 -20.15
CA PHE A 112 -14.31 -11.04 -18.74
C PHE A 112 -14.65 -12.50 -18.38
N GLU A 113 -15.50 -13.16 -19.12
CA GLU A 113 -15.89 -14.55 -18.85
C GLU A 113 -14.70 -15.51 -19.07
N ALA A 114 -13.83 -15.22 -20.05
CA ALA A 114 -12.60 -15.99 -20.23
C ALA A 114 -11.68 -15.88 -19.00
N TRP A 115 -11.49 -14.68 -18.46
CA TRP A 115 -10.71 -14.47 -17.25
C TRP A 115 -11.39 -15.01 -16.00
N LEU A 116 -12.72 -14.90 -15.89
CA LEU A 116 -13.47 -15.50 -14.80
C LEU A 116 -13.27 -17.03 -14.76
N ALA A 117 -13.24 -17.69 -15.90
CA ALA A 117 -12.93 -19.12 -15.98
C ALA A 117 -11.49 -19.43 -15.53
N ARG A 118 -10.52 -18.60 -15.91
CA ARG A 118 -9.11 -18.74 -15.48
C ARG A 118 -8.98 -18.62 -13.96
N ILE A 119 -9.54 -17.58 -13.34
CA ILE A 119 -9.46 -17.38 -11.87
C ILE A 119 -10.20 -18.49 -11.11
N GLN A 120 -11.29 -19.04 -11.65
CA GLN A 120 -11.99 -20.16 -11.04
C GLN A 120 -11.20 -21.47 -11.10
N ALA A 121 -10.33 -21.63 -12.09
CA ALA A 121 -9.50 -22.82 -12.27
C ALA A 121 -8.15 -22.71 -11.51
N ALA A 122 -7.69 -21.49 -11.23
CA ALA A 122 -6.40 -21.25 -10.60
C ALA A 122 -6.39 -21.69 -9.12
N GLU A 123 -5.24 -22.17 -8.66
CA GLU A 123 -5.00 -22.51 -7.26
C GLU A 123 -4.82 -21.25 -6.40
N LEU A 124 -4.18 -20.22 -6.95
CA LEU A 124 -3.93 -18.95 -6.31
C LEU A 124 -4.14 -17.80 -7.29
N VAL A 125 -4.76 -16.73 -6.87
CA VAL A 125 -5.02 -15.55 -7.70
C VAL A 125 -4.58 -14.30 -6.97
N ALA A 126 -3.74 -13.48 -7.59
CA ALA A 126 -3.48 -12.13 -7.15
C ALA A 126 -4.65 -11.23 -7.54
N ILE A 127 -5.06 -10.37 -6.61
CA ILE A 127 -6.13 -9.39 -6.82
C ILE A 127 -5.74 -8.07 -6.16
N ASP A 128 -5.94 -6.98 -6.90
CA ASP A 128 -5.75 -5.63 -6.44
C ASP A 128 -6.89 -4.72 -6.93
N THR A 129 -7.13 -3.60 -6.24
CA THR A 129 -8.20 -2.66 -6.54
C THR A 129 -7.66 -1.27 -6.81
N GLU A 130 -8.00 -0.72 -7.97
CA GLU A 130 -7.78 0.69 -8.27
C GLU A 130 -9.01 1.50 -7.88
N THR A 131 -8.78 2.61 -7.16
CA THR A 131 -9.85 3.33 -6.49
C THR A 131 -9.75 4.84 -6.63
N THR A 132 -10.82 5.53 -6.23
CA THR A 132 -10.91 7.01 -6.30
C THR A 132 -10.18 7.71 -5.16
N SER A 133 -9.84 7.03 -4.06
CA SER A 133 -9.30 7.63 -2.84
C SER A 133 -8.58 6.62 -1.97
N LEU A 134 -7.64 7.07 -1.13
CA LEU A 134 -7.02 6.27 -0.07
C LEU A 134 -7.90 6.13 1.19
N ASP A 135 -9.00 6.90 1.29
CA ASP A 135 -10.00 6.73 2.35
C ASP A 135 -10.89 5.53 2.00
N GLU A 136 -10.52 4.35 2.50
CA GLU A 136 -11.18 3.08 2.21
C GLU A 136 -12.67 3.05 2.57
N MET A 137 -13.11 3.96 3.46
CA MET A 137 -14.52 4.06 3.86
C MET A 137 -15.38 4.77 2.81
N ARG A 138 -14.78 5.51 1.89
CA ARG A 138 -15.44 6.34 0.87
C ARG A 138 -15.00 6.04 -0.55
N ALA A 139 -13.89 5.35 -0.69
CA ALA A 139 -13.32 5.04 -1.99
C ALA A 139 -14.27 4.16 -2.82
N GLU A 140 -14.35 4.47 -4.10
CA GLU A 140 -15.10 3.73 -5.09
C GLU A 140 -14.13 3.01 -6.04
N ILE A 141 -14.52 1.85 -6.55
CA ILE A 141 -13.71 1.07 -7.48
C ILE A 141 -13.66 1.77 -8.84
N VAL A 142 -12.45 1.99 -9.35
CA VAL A 142 -12.18 2.44 -10.72
C VAL A 142 -11.89 1.24 -11.63
N GLY A 143 -11.20 0.25 -11.11
CA GLY A 143 -10.91 -1.00 -11.81
C GLY A 143 -10.39 -2.08 -10.88
N LEU A 144 -10.21 -3.28 -11.42
CA LEU A 144 -9.71 -4.45 -10.72
C LEU A 144 -8.60 -5.09 -11.54
N SER A 145 -7.48 -5.41 -10.93
CA SER A 145 -6.43 -6.20 -11.58
C SER A 145 -6.36 -7.61 -11.00
N LEU A 146 -6.03 -8.56 -11.87
CA LEU A 146 -6.02 -10.00 -11.56
C LEU A 146 -4.81 -10.64 -12.23
N SER A 147 -4.10 -11.51 -11.50
CA SER A 147 -3.07 -12.38 -12.07
C SER A 147 -3.24 -13.80 -11.55
N VAL A 148 -3.03 -14.78 -12.42
CA VAL A 148 -3.12 -16.21 -12.10
C VAL A 148 -1.81 -16.95 -12.29
N GLU A 149 -0.85 -16.31 -12.94
CA GLU A 149 0.49 -16.85 -13.21
C GLU A 149 1.46 -15.69 -13.48
N PRO A 150 2.74 -15.82 -13.17
CA PRO A 150 3.73 -14.76 -13.41
C PRO A 150 3.73 -14.32 -14.88
N GLN A 151 3.88 -13.00 -15.09
CA GLN A 151 3.93 -12.32 -16.40
C GLN A 151 2.60 -12.36 -17.17
N SER A 152 1.49 -12.67 -16.50
CA SER A 152 0.15 -12.69 -17.11
C SER A 152 -0.84 -12.06 -16.15
N ALA A 153 -1.37 -10.90 -16.52
CA ALA A 153 -2.35 -10.17 -15.73
C ALA A 153 -3.44 -9.55 -16.60
N ALA A 154 -4.55 -9.22 -15.99
CA ALA A 154 -5.63 -8.49 -16.63
C ALA A 154 -6.14 -7.35 -15.76
N TYR A 155 -6.52 -6.27 -16.41
CA TYR A 155 -7.18 -5.14 -15.79
C TYR A 155 -8.62 -5.00 -16.28
N ILE A 156 -9.57 -5.05 -15.37
CA ILE A 156 -11.00 -4.83 -15.65
C ILE A 156 -11.29 -3.35 -15.41
N ALA A 157 -11.42 -2.57 -16.46
CA ALA A 157 -11.78 -1.15 -16.38
C ALA A 157 -13.28 -1.01 -16.10
N LEU A 158 -13.65 -0.18 -15.09
CA LEU A 158 -15.02 -0.09 -14.59
C LEU A 158 -15.55 1.35 -14.46
N ALA A 159 -14.69 2.31 -14.10
CA ALA A 159 -15.10 3.68 -13.84
C ALA A 159 -14.08 4.73 -14.29
N HIS A 160 -13.32 4.45 -15.35
CA HIS A 160 -12.50 5.48 -15.99
C HIS A 160 -13.34 6.54 -16.65
N VAL A 161 -12.91 7.79 -16.54
CA VAL A 161 -13.58 8.96 -17.09
C VAL A 161 -12.61 9.75 -17.97
N GLY A 162 -13.13 10.38 -19.01
CA GLY A 162 -12.34 11.21 -19.92
C GLY A 162 -12.95 11.21 -21.32
N PRO A 163 -12.53 12.16 -22.18
CA PRO A 163 -13.09 12.26 -23.53
C PRO A 163 -12.78 11.04 -24.40
N ASP A 164 -11.69 10.34 -24.12
CA ASP A 164 -11.22 9.18 -24.87
C ASP A 164 -11.45 7.85 -24.12
N ALA A 165 -12.17 7.87 -22.99
CA ALA A 165 -12.49 6.66 -22.24
C ALA A 165 -13.41 5.75 -23.07
N PRO A 166 -13.03 4.49 -23.36
CA PRO A 166 -13.87 3.57 -24.09
C PRO A 166 -15.10 3.14 -23.26
N ALA A 167 -16.05 2.48 -23.90
CA ALA A 167 -17.14 1.83 -23.17
C ALA A 167 -16.57 0.74 -22.25
N GLN A 168 -17.00 0.73 -21.00
CA GLN A 168 -16.53 -0.16 -19.97
C GLN A 168 -17.67 -1.08 -19.50
N LEU A 169 -17.31 -2.18 -18.84
CA LEU A 169 -18.29 -3.07 -18.25
C LEU A 169 -18.99 -2.42 -17.04
N PRO A 170 -20.30 -2.65 -16.85
CA PRO A 170 -21.01 -2.09 -15.70
C PRO A 170 -20.49 -2.69 -14.38
N LEU A 171 -19.98 -1.85 -13.48
CA LEU A 171 -19.37 -2.23 -12.20
C LEU A 171 -20.23 -3.21 -11.40
N GLU A 172 -21.51 -2.88 -11.20
CA GLU A 172 -22.41 -3.74 -10.41
C GLU A 172 -22.57 -5.15 -10.98
N GLN A 173 -22.60 -5.26 -12.31
CA GLN A 173 -22.76 -6.56 -12.97
C GLN A 173 -21.46 -7.38 -12.86
N VAL A 174 -20.30 -6.74 -13.04
CA VAL A 174 -18.99 -7.39 -12.86
C VAL A 174 -18.84 -7.87 -11.42
N LEU A 175 -19.13 -7.03 -10.44
CA LEU A 175 -19.08 -7.42 -9.03
C LEU A 175 -20.06 -8.55 -8.70
N ALA A 176 -21.26 -8.52 -9.25
CA ALA A 176 -22.23 -9.61 -9.05
C ALA A 176 -21.71 -10.96 -9.61
N ARG A 177 -20.98 -10.93 -10.73
CA ARG A 177 -20.37 -12.14 -11.32
C ARG A 177 -19.16 -12.63 -10.52
N LEU A 178 -18.34 -11.71 -10.00
CA LEU A 178 -17.16 -12.05 -9.18
C LEU A 178 -17.52 -12.46 -7.75
N LYS A 179 -18.64 -11.98 -7.21
CA LYS A 179 -19.03 -12.17 -5.80
C LYS A 179 -18.97 -13.62 -5.31
N PRO A 180 -19.48 -14.64 -6.04
CA PRO A 180 -19.39 -16.02 -5.57
C PRO A 180 -17.93 -16.47 -5.37
N TRP A 181 -17.02 -16.11 -6.27
CA TRP A 181 -15.61 -16.43 -6.17
C TRP A 181 -14.91 -15.62 -5.07
N LEU A 182 -15.21 -14.32 -4.95
CA LEU A 182 -14.64 -13.44 -3.92
C LEU A 182 -14.99 -13.93 -2.51
N GLN A 183 -16.20 -14.41 -2.30
CA GLN A 183 -16.69 -14.88 -1.00
C GLN A 183 -16.36 -16.35 -0.70
N ASP A 184 -15.82 -17.09 -1.65
CA ASP A 184 -15.44 -18.49 -1.46
C ASP A 184 -14.10 -18.58 -0.71
N ALA A 185 -14.15 -19.07 0.54
CA ALA A 185 -12.99 -19.26 1.38
C ALA A 185 -12.04 -20.37 0.88
N SER A 186 -12.50 -21.28 0.02
CA SER A 186 -11.68 -22.34 -0.55
C SER A 186 -10.83 -21.86 -1.75
N ARG A 187 -11.11 -20.67 -2.28
CA ARG A 187 -10.37 -20.06 -3.39
C ARG A 187 -9.28 -19.17 -2.82
N ALA A 188 -8.04 -19.62 -2.93
CA ALA A 188 -6.91 -18.87 -2.40
C ALA A 188 -6.66 -17.57 -3.19
N LYS A 189 -6.46 -16.51 -2.45
CA LYS A 189 -6.17 -15.17 -2.98
C LYS A 189 -4.91 -14.62 -2.33
N LEU A 190 -4.21 -13.76 -3.04
CA LEU A 190 -3.12 -12.96 -2.50
C LEU A 190 -3.30 -11.50 -2.91
N GLY A 191 -2.64 -10.61 -2.19
CA GLY A 191 -2.60 -9.18 -2.51
C GLY A 191 -1.59 -8.46 -1.63
N GLN A 192 -1.43 -7.19 -1.88
CA GLN A 192 -0.58 -6.27 -1.12
C GLN A 192 -1.46 -5.40 -0.23
N ASN A 193 -1.30 -5.43 1.09
CA ASN A 193 -2.15 -4.68 2.02
C ASN A 193 -3.65 -5.00 1.87
N VAL A 194 -3.97 -6.28 1.83
CA VAL A 194 -5.34 -6.80 1.55
C VAL A 194 -6.44 -6.26 2.46
N LYS A 195 -6.07 -5.64 3.58
CA LYS A 195 -7.02 -4.97 4.47
C LYS A 195 -7.76 -3.84 3.75
N TYR A 196 -7.05 -3.09 2.92
CA TYR A 196 -7.62 -2.01 2.12
C TYR A 196 -8.65 -2.57 1.12
N ASP A 197 -8.26 -3.52 0.28
CA ASP A 197 -9.15 -4.11 -0.73
C ASP A 197 -10.39 -4.75 -0.12
N ARG A 198 -10.22 -5.41 1.04
CA ARG A 198 -11.37 -5.97 1.78
C ARG A 198 -12.37 -4.90 2.20
N HIS A 199 -11.92 -3.72 2.62
CA HIS A 199 -12.80 -2.58 2.92
C HIS A 199 -13.49 -2.07 1.66
N ILE A 200 -12.75 -1.92 0.57
CA ILE A 200 -13.33 -1.50 -0.73
C ILE A 200 -14.46 -2.44 -1.14
N PHE A 201 -14.23 -3.75 -1.18
CA PHE A 201 -15.28 -4.72 -1.52
C PHE A 201 -16.45 -4.73 -0.51
N ALA A 202 -16.18 -4.48 0.78
CA ALA A 202 -17.21 -4.39 1.80
C ALA A 202 -18.18 -3.22 1.56
N ASN A 203 -17.71 -2.10 0.98
CA ASN A 203 -18.58 -0.98 0.58
C ASN A 203 -19.63 -1.40 -0.45
N TYR A 204 -19.37 -2.46 -1.23
CA TYR A 204 -20.30 -3.07 -2.19
C TYR A 204 -21.03 -4.32 -1.64
N GLY A 205 -20.97 -4.55 -0.33
CA GLY A 205 -21.61 -5.70 0.32
C GLY A 205 -20.98 -7.04 -0.05
N ILE A 206 -19.67 -7.06 -0.31
CA ILE A 206 -18.90 -8.27 -0.64
C ILE A 206 -17.89 -8.51 0.48
N GLU A 207 -18.04 -9.60 1.21
CA GLU A 207 -17.07 -10.07 2.20
C GLU A 207 -16.03 -10.97 1.51
N VAL A 208 -14.87 -10.43 1.14
CA VAL A 208 -13.82 -11.23 0.51
C VAL A 208 -13.23 -12.22 1.52
N ARG A 209 -13.18 -13.48 1.12
CA ARG A 209 -12.65 -14.60 1.90
C ARG A 209 -11.56 -15.35 1.13
N GLY A 210 -10.79 -16.15 1.84
CA GLY A 210 -9.75 -16.99 1.23
C GLY A 210 -8.44 -16.25 0.90
N TYR A 211 -8.18 -15.07 1.46
CA TYR A 211 -6.85 -14.51 1.41
C TYR A 211 -5.87 -15.42 2.14
N ALA A 212 -4.96 -16.03 1.39
CA ALA A 212 -3.91 -16.89 1.89
C ALA A 212 -2.62 -16.10 2.16
N HIS A 213 -2.39 -15.04 1.40
CA HIS A 213 -1.17 -14.23 1.47
C HIS A 213 -1.50 -12.74 1.42
N ASP A 214 -0.77 -11.98 2.25
CA ASP A 214 -0.64 -10.53 2.19
C ASP A 214 0.85 -10.23 2.12
N THR A 215 1.34 -9.79 0.96
CA THR A 215 2.77 -9.61 0.71
C THR A 215 3.37 -8.51 1.59
N MET A 216 2.61 -7.47 1.92
CA MET A 216 3.05 -6.44 2.85
C MET A 216 3.25 -7.01 4.27
N LEU A 217 2.29 -7.76 4.78
CA LEU A 217 2.39 -8.37 6.12
C LEU A 217 3.50 -9.43 6.18
N GLN A 218 3.67 -10.22 5.12
CA GLN A 218 4.77 -11.17 5.02
C GLN A 218 6.13 -10.47 5.06
N SER A 219 6.28 -9.35 4.36
CA SER A 219 7.48 -8.52 4.40
C SER A 219 7.75 -7.97 5.79
N TYR A 220 6.72 -7.48 6.51
CA TYR A 220 6.87 -7.04 7.89
C TYR A 220 7.38 -8.14 8.83
N VAL A 221 6.97 -9.38 8.62
CA VAL A 221 7.44 -10.51 9.42
C VAL A 221 8.86 -10.92 9.05
N LEU A 222 9.18 -10.87 7.76
CA LEU A 222 10.47 -11.34 7.23
C LEU A 222 11.59 -10.31 7.46
N GLU A 223 11.33 -9.05 7.16
CA GLU A 223 12.34 -7.98 7.10
C GLU A 223 11.80 -6.66 7.67
N VAL A 224 11.43 -6.65 8.95
CA VAL A 224 10.76 -5.51 9.64
C VAL A 224 11.45 -4.15 9.46
N HIS A 225 12.74 -4.14 9.15
CA HIS A 225 13.57 -2.94 9.02
C HIS A 225 13.68 -2.41 7.58
N GLN A 226 13.05 -3.08 6.63
CA GLN A 226 13.06 -2.71 5.20
C GLN A 226 11.76 -2.00 4.81
N PRO A 227 11.75 -1.23 3.71
CA PRO A 227 10.51 -0.72 3.13
C PRO A 227 9.59 -1.85 2.66
N HIS A 228 8.27 -1.68 2.87
CA HIS A 228 7.27 -2.72 2.60
C HIS A 228 6.32 -2.36 1.45
N SER A 229 6.60 -1.29 0.69
CA SER A 229 5.84 -0.98 -0.52
C SER A 229 6.01 -2.07 -1.59
N LEU A 230 5.01 -2.28 -2.42
CA LEU A 230 5.06 -3.27 -3.50
C LEU A 230 6.28 -3.04 -4.42
N THR A 231 6.52 -1.80 -4.83
CA THR A 231 7.70 -1.44 -5.63
C THR A 231 9.02 -1.85 -4.97
N SER A 232 9.15 -1.61 -3.64
CA SER A 232 10.36 -2.01 -2.89
C SER A 232 10.49 -3.53 -2.80
N LEU A 233 9.39 -4.25 -2.65
CA LEU A 233 9.37 -5.71 -2.62
C LEU A 233 9.73 -6.29 -3.99
N ALA A 234 9.12 -5.78 -5.05
CA ALA A 234 9.41 -6.19 -6.42
C ALA A 234 10.90 -6.00 -6.76
N ALA A 235 11.46 -4.83 -6.46
CA ALA A 235 12.88 -4.55 -6.70
C ALA A 235 13.79 -5.54 -5.95
N ARG A 236 13.50 -5.83 -4.66
CA ARG A 236 14.34 -6.73 -3.84
C ARG A 236 14.21 -8.20 -4.21
N HIS A 237 13.00 -8.66 -4.48
CA HIS A 237 12.76 -10.10 -4.62
C HIS A 237 12.66 -10.58 -6.07
N THR A 238 12.27 -9.70 -7.00
CA THR A 238 12.13 -10.06 -8.43
C THR A 238 13.10 -9.32 -9.33
N GLY A 239 13.78 -8.28 -8.83
CA GLY A 239 14.65 -7.40 -9.63
C GLY A 239 13.87 -6.52 -10.62
N ARG A 240 12.56 -6.39 -10.47
CA ARG A 240 11.70 -5.56 -11.33
C ARG A 240 11.51 -4.18 -10.70
N SER A 241 11.63 -3.15 -11.53
CA SER A 241 11.22 -1.78 -11.17
C SER A 241 9.82 -1.56 -11.68
N GLY A 242 8.86 -1.29 -10.79
CA GLY A 242 7.48 -1.00 -11.17
C GLY A 242 7.26 0.46 -11.58
N ILE A 243 6.12 0.72 -12.18
CA ILE A 243 5.64 2.07 -12.45
C ILE A 243 5.21 2.68 -11.11
N SER A 244 5.67 3.89 -10.76
CA SER A 244 5.22 4.52 -9.54
C SER A 244 3.86 5.22 -9.74
N TYR A 245 3.04 5.28 -8.69
CA TYR A 245 1.78 6.02 -8.71
C TYR A 245 1.98 7.51 -9.04
N GLU A 246 3.10 8.10 -8.59
CA GLU A 246 3.44 9.48 -8.86
C GLU A 246 3.82 9.74 -10.33
N ASP A 247 4.47 8.78 -10.98
CA ASP A 247 4.77 8.87 -12.41
C ASP A 247 3.48 8.78 -13.24
N LEU A 248 2.50 8.03 -12.76
CA LEU A 248 1.22 7.82 -13.41
C LEU A 248 0.24 8.99 -13.20
N CYS A 249 0.04 9.39 -11.96
CA CYS A 249 -0.96 10.38 -11.55
C CYS A 249 -0.40 11.78 -11.33
N GLY A 250 0.92 11.95 -11.28
CA GLY A 250 1.57 13.21 -10.94
C GLY A 250 1.64 13.48 -9.43
N LYS A 251 2.25 14.61 -9.07
CA LYS A 251 2.52 15.01 -7.68
C LYS A 251 1.80 16.30 -7.28
N GLY A 252 1.37 16.38 -6.02
CA GLY A 252 0.89 17.62 -5.39
C GLY A 252 -0.29 18.25 -6.13
N ALA A 253 -0.22 19.56 -6.43
CA ALA A 253 -1.32 20.29 -7.06
C ALA A 253 -1.61 19.89 -8.51
N HIS A 254 -0.76 19.13 -9.15
CA HIS A 254 -0.93 18.61 -10.52
C HIS A 254 -1.35 17.14 -10.55
N GLN A 255 -1.58 16.55 -9.40
CA GLN A 255 -2.02 15.16 -9.31
C GLN A 255 -3.44 15.02 -9.86
N ILE A 256 -3.61 14.08 -10.79
CA ILE A 256 -4.92 13.72 -11.34
C ILE A 256 -5.49 12.49 -10.62
N PRO A 257 -6.81 12.36 -10.50
CA PRO A 257 -7.43 11.12 -10.03
C PRO A 257 -7.09 9.95 -10.94
N PHE A 258 -6.91 8.76 -10.38
CA PHE A 258 -6.62 7.54 -11.16
C PHE A 258 -7.66 7.28 -12.27
N ALA A 259 -8.92 7.57 -12.01
CA ALA A 259 -9.99 7.46 -13.00
C ALA A 259 -9.78 8.33 -14.26
N GLN A 260 -8.92 9.35 -14.20
CA GLN A 260 -8.60 10.25 -15.34
C GLN A 260 -7.29 9.87 -16.06
N VAL A 261 -6.57 8.89 -15.56
CA VAL A 261 -5.37 8.36 -16.22
C VAL A 261 -5.78 7.70 -17.53
N PRO A 262 -5.01 7.90 -18.64
CA PRO A 262 -5.25 7.18 -19.89
C PRO A 262 -5.31 5.68 -19.65
N LEU A 263 -6.31 5.01 -20.22
CA LEU A 263 -6.63 3.63 -19.87
C LEU A 263 -5.49 2.65 -20.15
N ASP A 264 -4.73 2.86 -21.21
CA ASP A 264 -3.55 2.05 -21.54
C ASP A 264 -2.47 2.12 -20.45
N GLN A 265 -2.23 3.31 -19.91
CA GLN A 265 -1.27 3.53 -18.82
C GLN A 265 -1.80 2.97 -17.50
N ALA A 266 -3.07 3.21 -17.18
CA ALA A 266 -3.71 2.67 -15.99
C ALA A 266 -3.72 1.13 -16.01
N ALA A 267 -4.02 0.52 -17.15
CA ALA A 267 -4.02 -0.94 -17.31
C ALA A 267 -2.60 -1.53 -17.18
N ALA A 268 -1.59 -0.87 -17.75
CA ALA A 268 -0.20 -1.30 -17.61
C ALA A 268 0.23 -1.29 -16.14
N TYR A 269 -0.05 -0.20 -15.43
CA TYR A 269 0.24 -0.03 -14.00
C TYR A 269 -0.46 -1.11 -13.16
N ALA A 270 -1.79 -1.21 -13.26
CA ALA A 270 -2.59 -2.13 -12.45
C ALA A 270 -2.27 -3.60 -12.73
N CYS A 271 -2.00 -3.97 -14.00
CA CYS A 271 -1.54 -5.31 -14.34
C CYS A 271 -0.16 -5.62 -13.75
N GLU A 272 0.74 -4.62 -13.74
CA GLU A 272 2.05 -4.78 -13.13
C GLU A 272 1.96 -5.02 -11.63
N ASP A 273 1.11 -4.27 -10.92
CA ASP A 273 0.89 -4.42 -9.47
C ASP A 273 0.35 -5.83 -9.12
N ALA A 274 -0.58 -6.37 -9.92
CA ALA A 274 -1.09 -7.72 -9.70
C ALA A 274 -0.10 -8.83 -10.08
N ASP A 275 0.88 -8.57 -10.97
CA ASP A 275 1.87 -9.54 -11.47
C ASP A 275 3.16 -9.56 -10.63
N GLN A 276 3.47 -8.50 -9.89
CA GLN A 276 4.66 -8.40 -9.04
C GLN A 276 4.53 -9.14 -7.73
#